data_16997df12fad706e8e4b5499b3d0f189
#
_entry.id   16997df12fad706e8e4b5499b3d0f189
#
_cell.length_a   1.000
_cell.length_b   1.000
_cell.length_c   1.000
_cell.angle_alpha   90.00
_cell.angle_beta   90.00
_cell.angle_gamma   90.00
#
_symmetry.space_group_name_H-M   'P 1'
#
loop_
_entity.id
_entity.type
_entity.pdbx_description
1 polymer ?
#
loop_
_entity_poly.entity_id
_entity_poly.type
_entity_poly.pdbx_seq_one_letter_code
_entity_poly.pdbx_strand_id
1 'polypeptide(L)'
;MSGKRTANGRNSLTRRQFIRRAGVAAVAVAGTSTQHFGSKALGANERIGVGFIGCGGRSQAHLQAVHYLKSQQGVNVEIVAVSDVYRPRMQKVAEGYKAKGYMDYRELLADPNVDVVCISTPDHHHGYQAIDAVRAGKDVYCEKPVTHWRQFELTKRLAQDVKKSGRVFQLGTQGMSDSAWWQIRKLIQDGLIGQPVHAECGYFRVGDWGERGMPIDDPSAKPGADLNWEAFLGDAPKRPFDVSRIFRWRMYEDYAGGPCTDLFPHVLTPLVFMLGVAMPSMVVATGGKFRYEEREIPDTFNMLIDYPQKITVAVLGTQANDYPATGARGSAQRIPIIRGWEGTLTVEGNETVFIPAEGSNKKAQRFAIENGEDFVGYWQKFLECCRSRKQQTLSSMDLAYHVQTALQMGMLGFRAGKAARFDAAKEEIIL
;
A
#
# COMPACT_ATOMS: atom_id res chain seq x y z
N MET A 1 36.61 76.41 33.31
CA MET A 1 36.34 75.59 34.49
C MET A 1 35.98 74.22 34.00
N SER A 2 36.91 73.35 34.06
CA SER A 2 36.95 72.02 34.59
C SER A 2 35.78 71.10 34.27
N GLY A 3 35.93 70.14 33.39
CA GLY A 3 35.07 69.00 33.19
C GLY A 3 35.87 67.78 32.86
N LYS A 4 35.78 66.76 33.63
CA LYS A 4 36.56 65.51 33.58
C LYS A 4 36.00 64.55 32.51
N ARG A 5 36.93 63.98 31.74
CA ARG A 5 36.72 62.81 30.87
C ARG A 5 36.62 61.55 31.77
N THR A 6 35.68 60.68 31.50
CA THR A 6 35.66 59.30 32.02
C THR A 6 35.82 58.33 30.82
N ALA A 7 36.78 57.43 30.98
CA ALA A 7 37.19 56.44 30.00
C ALA A 7 36.25 55.26 29.98
N ASN A 8 35.88 54.84 28.77
CA ASN A 8 35.12 53.60 28.48
C ASN A 8 36.10 52.44 28.30
N GLY A 9 36.24 51.58 29.32
CA GLY A 9 37.02 50.35 29.24
C GLY A 9 36.24 49.26 28.53
N ARG A 10 36.62 48.91 27.31
CA ARG A 10 36.15 47.71 26.62
C ARG A 10 36.88 46.51 27.21
N ASN A 11 36.21 45.71 28.03
CA ASN A 11 36.69 44.39 28.43
C ASN A 11 36.54 43.40 27.26
N SER A 12 37.58 43.16 26.51
CA SER A 12 37.69 42.08 25.53
C SER A 12 38.01 40.78 26.26
N LEU A 13 37.08 39.85 26.19
CA LEU A 13 37.25 38.47 26.70
C LEU A 13 38.32 37.76 25.84
N THR A 14 39.30 37.15 26.46
CA THR A 14 40.30 36.33 25.79
C THR A 14 39.71 35.05 25.25
N ARG A 15 40.29 34.54 24.15
CA ARG A 15 39.84 33.29 23.47
C ARG A 15 39.68 32.13 24.44
N ARG A 16 40.43 32.05 25.52
CA ARG A 16 40.34 31.02 26.57
C ARG A 16 39.14 31.22 27.50
N GLN A 17 38.69 32.43 27.76
CA GLN A 17 37.50 32.74 28.55
C GLN A 17 36.22 32.55 27.74
N PHE A 18 36.28 32.76 26.39
CA PHE A 18 35.17 32.43 25.50
C PHE A 18 34.92 30.92 25.41
N ILE A 19 36.00 30.13 25.28
CA ILE A 19 35.89 28.65 25.24
C ILE A 19 35.39 28.07 26.60
N ARG A 20 35.77 28.63 27.73
CA ARG A 20 35.23 28.18 29.03
C ARG A 20 33.77 28.56 29.27
N ARG A 21 33.27 29.67 28.71
CA ARG A 21 31.85 30.04 28.79
C ARG A 21 30.99 29.31 27.79
N ALA A 22 31.53 28.95 26.62
CA ALA A 22 30.84 28.09 25.68
C ALA A 22 30.68 26.63 26.15
N GLY A 23 31.62 26.15 27.01
CA GLY A 23 31.56 24.79 27.54
C GLY A 23 30.55 24.56 28.68
N VAL A 24 30.00 25.61 29.30
CA VAL A 24 29.01 25.51 30.40
C VAL A 24 27.57 25.74 29.89
N ALA A 25 27.38 26.29 28.69
CA ALA A 25 26.07 26.44 28.08
C ALA A 25 25.62 25.20 27.25
N ALA A 26 26.48 24.17 27.13
CA ALA A 26 26.18 22.95 26.35
C ALA A 26 25.60 21.79 27.19
N VAL A 27 25.24 22.00 28.45
CA VAL A 27 24.73 20.91 29.33
C VAL A 27 23.26 21.07 29.69
N ALA A 28 22.53 22.04 29.15
CA ALA A 28 21.12 22.28 29.50
C ALA A 28 20.16 22.28 28.30
N VAL A 29 20.50 21.59 27.18
CA VAL A 29 19.55 21.24 26.09
C VAL A 29 19.77 19.77 25.70
N ALA A 30 19.57 18.89 26.65
CA ALA A 30 19.47 17.46 26.42
C ALA A 30 18.06 17.01 26.81
N GLY A 31 17.10 17.20 25.89
CA GLY A 31 15.69 16.89 26.14
C GLY A 31 14.82 16.87 24.89
N THR A 32 15.39 16.93 23.68
CA THR A 32 14.69 16.50 22.47
C THR A 32 15.37 15.23 22.01
N SER A 33 14.75 14.08 22.33
CA SER A 33 15.10 12.79 21.75
C SER A 33 14.86 12.91 20.24
N THR A 34 15.88 13.30 19.50
CA THR A 34 15.96 12.93 18.08
C THR A 34 15.99 11.42 18.08
N GLN A 35 14.83 10.78 17.79
CA GLN A 35 14.79 9.37 17.46
C GLN A 35 15.74 9.20 16.26
N HIS A 36 16.95 8.77 16.53
CA HIS A 36 17.84 8.27 15.49
C HIS A 36 17.17 6.97 15.01
N PHE A 37 16.54 7.03 13.84
CA PHE A 37 16.21 5.86 13.06
C PHE A 37 17.53 5.21 12.62
N GLY A 38 18.19 4.51 13.53
CA GLY A 38 19.36 3.72 13.23
C GLY A 38 18.94 2.62 12.26
N SER A 39 19.15 2.81 10.97
CA SER A 39 19.00 1.76 9.99
C SER A 39 20.14 0.76 10.20
N LYS A 40 19.91 -0.31 10.98
CA LYS A 40 20.78 -1.47 10.94
C LYS A 40 20.67 -2.05 9.53
N ALA A 41 21.69 -1.82 8.70
CA ALA A 41 21.79 -2.50 7.43
C ALA A 41 21.94 -4.01 7.76
N LEU A 42 20.99 -4.82 7.30
CA LEU A 42 21.10 -6.27 7.44
C LEU A 42 22.29 -6.74 6.59
N GLY A 43 23.25 -7.43 7.18
CA GLY A 43 24.33 -8.07 6.45
C GLY A 43 23.76 -9.04 5.40
N ALA A 44 24.45 -9.23 4.29
CA ALA A 44 23.97 -10.05 3.16
C ALA A 44 23.55 -11.48 3.58
N ASN A 45 24.11 -12.00 4.67
CA ASN A 45 23.84 -13.33 5.22
C ASN A 45 23.08 -13.31 6.55
N GLU A 46 22.69 -12.15 7.09
CA GLU A 46 21.91 -12.10 8.33
C GLU A 46 20.49 -12.59 8.07
N ARG A 47 19.93 -13.29 9.06
CA ARG A 47 18.53 -13.72 9.04
C ARG A 47 17.62 -12.51 9.05
N ILE A 48 16.60 -12.48 8.19
CA ILE A 48 15.50 -11.53 8.27
C ILE A 48 14.38 -12.14 9.10
N GLY A 49 14.06 -11.51 10.25
CA GLY A 49 12.90 -11.87 11.07
C GLY A 49 11.65 -11.15 10.56
N VAL A 50 10.63 -11.92 10.18
CA VAL A 50 9.34 -11.37 9.70
C VAL A 50 8.29 -11.50 10.79
N GLY A 51 7.67 -10.38 11.15
CA GLY A 51 6.47 -10.31 11.99
C GLY A 51 5.20 -10.18 11.14
N PHE A 52 4.12 -10.85 11.54
CA PHE A 52 2.84 -10.78 10.85
C PHE A 52 1.79 -10.10 11.72
N ILE A 53 1.17 -9.04 11.23
CA ILE A 53 0.06 -8.34 11.88
C ILE A 53 -1.21 -8.69 11.13
N GLY A 54 -2.14 -9.39 11.81
CA GLY A 54 -3.29 -10.07 11.22
C GLY A 54 -2.96 -11.52 10.83
N CYS A 55 -3.71 -12.47 11.39
CA CYS A 55 -3.55 -13.91 11.18
C CYS A 55 -4.70 -14.54 10.38
N GLY A 56 -5.51 -13.72 9.72
CA GLY A 56 -6.67 -14.15 8.93
C GLY A 56 -6.30 -14.81 7.59
N GLY A 57 -7.33 -15.04 6.75
CA GLY A 57 -7.18 -15.81 5.50
C GLY A 57 -6.08 -15.29 4.56
N ARG A 58 -5.97 -13.97 4.34
CA ARG A 58 -4.93 -13.42 3.46
C ARG A 58 -3.52 -13.62 4.02
N SER A 59 -3.37 -13.53 5.33
CA SER A 59 -2.08 -13.78 6.00
C SER A 59 -1.54 -15.19 5.72
N GLN A 60 -2.42 -16.19 5.58
CA GLN A 60 -2.00 -17.58 5.31
C GLN A 60 -1.20 -17.70 4.02
N ALA A 61 -1.58 -16.98 2.96
CA ALA A 61 -0.82 -16.98 1.71
C ALA A 61 0.59 -16.37 1.89
N HIS A 62 0.71 -15.29 2.66
CA HIS A 62 1.99 -14.66 2.98
C HIS A 62 2.88 -15.55 3.86
N LEU A 63 2.30 -16.15 4.90
CA LEU A 63 3.00 -17.11 5.77
C LEU A 63 3.57 -18.29 4.96
N GLN A 64 2.75 -18.85 4.06
CA GLN A 64 3.17 -19.94 3.17
C GLN A 64 4.29 -19.50 2.23
N ALA A 65 4.23 -18.31 1.62
CA ALA A 65 5.25 -17.79 0.74
C ALA A 65 6.60 -17.61 1.47
N VAL A 66 6.60 -16.97 2.66
CA VAL A 66 7.81 -16.80 3.46
C VAL A 66 8.37 -18.13 3.94
N HIS A 67 7.51 -19.06 4.36
CA HIS A 67 7.92 -20.42 4.74
C HIS A 67 8.53 -21.18 3.55
N TYR A 68 7.95 -21.08 2.36
CA TYR A 68 8.48 -21.69 1.13
C TYR A 68 9.86 -21.14 0.77
N LEU A 69 10.05 -19.81 0.82
CA LEU A 69 11.34 -19.17 0.59
C LEU A 69 12.41 -19.72 1.55
N LYS A 70 12.08 -19.89 2.84
CA LYS A 70 12.98 -20.50 3.82
C LYS A 70 13.28 -21.96 3.53
N SER A 71 12.22 -22.77 3.39
CA SER A 71 12.32 -24.25 3.40
C SER A 71 12.73 -24.86 2.06
N GLN A 72 12.33 -24.23 0.93
CA GLN A 72 12.56 -24.77 -0.40
C GLN A 72 13.61 -24.01 -1.20
N GLN A 73 13.77 -22.71 -0.94
CA GLN A 73 14.74 -21.88 -1.67
C GLN A 73 15.97 -21.49 -0.84
N GLY A 74 16.03 -21.90 0.43
CA GLY A 74 17.17 -21.62 1.30
C GLY A 74 17.38 -20.14 1.63
N VAL A 75 16.37 -19.29 1.42
CA VAL A 75 16.45 -17.86 1.77
C VAL A 75 16.54 -17.72 3.30
N ASN A 76 17.53 -16.95 3.78
CA ASN A 76 17.71 -16.74 5.21
C ASN A 76 16.64 -15.77 5.77
N VAL A 77 15.42 -16.27 5.91
CA VAL A 77 14.24 -15.58 6.41
C VAL A 77 13.51 -16.45 7.42
N GLU A 78 12.87 -15.86 8.41
CA GLU A 78 12.13 -16.61 9.44
C GLU A 78 10.89 -15.85 9.90
N ILE A 79 9.78 -16.57 10.09
CA ILE A 79 8.58 -16.06 10.76
C ILE A 79 8.85 -16.10 12.27
N VAL A 80 9.04 -14.93 12.90
CA VAL A 80 9.49 -14.84 14.29
C VAL A 80 8.39 -14.38 15.25
N ALA A 81 7.39 -13.64 14.74
CA ALA A 81 6.33 -13.08 15.56
C ALA A 81 5.02 -12.98 14.76
N VAL A 82 3.89 -13.11 15.45
CA VAL A 82 2.56 -12.93 14.89
C VAL A 82 1.67 -12.16 15.87
N SER A 83 0.74 -11.35 15.36
CA SER A 83 -0.23 -10.62 16.17
C SER A 83 -1.61 -10.67 15.56
N ASP A 84 -2.63 -10.87 16.39
CA ASP A 84 -4.04 -10.74 16.02
C ASP A 84 -4.86 -10.34 17.25
N VAL A 85 -5.93 -9.60 17.04
CA VAL A 85 -6.88 -9.20 18.08
C VAL A 85 -7.79 -10.35 18.52
N TYR A 86 -7.78 -11.48 17.79
CA TYR A 86 -8.49 -12.70 18.08
C TYR A 86 -7.49 -13.82 18.42
N ARG A 87 -7.40 -14.15 19.72
CA ARG A 87 -6.41 -15.09 20.29
C ARG A 87 -6.35 -16.45 19.58
N PRO A 88 -7.48 -17.12 19.26
CA PRO A 88 -7.42 -18.43 18.61
C PRO A 88 -6.70 -18.40 17.25
N ARG A 89 -6.90 -17.34 16.43
CA ARG A 89 -6.14 -17.17 15.18
C ARG A 89 -4.66 -16.96 15.44
N MET A 90 -4.34 -16.10 16.38
CA MET A 90 -2.95 -15.79 16.76
C MET A 90 -2.23 -17.04 17.25
N GLN A 91 -2.81 -17.79 18.20
CA GLN A 91 -2.20 -19.00 18.74
C GLN A 91 -1.99 -20.09 17.69
N LYS A 92 -3.00 -20.34 16.84
CA LYS A 92 -2.88 -21.32 15.75
C LYS A 92 -1.69 -21.03 14.84
N VAL A 93 -1.48 -19.77 14.49
CA VAL A 93 -0.35 -19.37 13.61
C VAL A 93 0.96 -19.42 14.40
N ALA A 94 1.00 -18.92 15.63
CA ALA A 94 2.19 -18.93 16.48
C ALA A 94 2.72 -20.34 16.69
N GLU A 95 1.85 -21.30 17.02
CA GLU A 95 2.20 -22.72 17.20
C GLU A 95 2.68 -23.35 15.89
N GLY A 96 1.93 -23.12 14.77
CA GLY A 96 2.24 -23.69 13.47
C GLY A 96 3.63 -23.30 12.93
N TYR A 97 4.09 -22.08 13.20
CA TYR A 97 5.38 -21.56 12.74
C TYR A 97 6.42 -21.43 13.86
N LYS A 98 6.11 -21.84 15.09
CA LYS A 98 6.96 -21.66 16.28
C LYS A 98 7.35 -20.19 16.50
N ALA A 99 6.43 -19.28 16.20
CA ALA A 99 6.59 -17.86 16.33
C ALA A 99 6.04 -17.35 17.67
N LYS A 100 6.51 -16.19 18.12
CA LYS A 100 5.96 -15.55 19.33
C LYS A 100 4.63 -14.87 19.01
N GLY A 101 3.59 -15.14 19.82
CA GLY A 101 2.24 -14.60 19.65
C GLY A 101 2.00 -13.36 20.51
N TYR A 102 1.33 -12.34 19.95
CA TYR A 102 0.97 -11.10 20.62
C TYR A 102 -0.50 -10.74 20.35
N MET A 103 -1.20 -10.21 21.37
CA MET A 103 -2.55 -9.66 21.19
C MET A 103 -2.53 -8.17 20.79
N ASP A 104 -1.43 -7.46 21.08
CA ASP A 104 -1.18 -6.09 20.65
C ASP A 104 -0.01 -6.06 19.65
N TYR A 105 -0.25 -5.55 18.43
CA TYR A 105 0.78 -5.45 17.40
C TYR A 105 1.95 -4.53 17.80
N ARG A 106 1.76 -3.61 18.73
CA ARG A 106 2.83 -2.73 19.21
C ARG A 106 3.90 -3.50 20.00
N GLU A 107 3.49 -4.55 20.70
CA GLU A 107 4.44 -5.47 21.35
C GLU A 107 5.25 -6.25 20.32
N LEU A 108 4.63 -6.67 19.20
CA LEU A 108 5.33 -7.28 18.07
C LEU A 108 6.34 -6.28 17.45
N LEU A 109 5.95 -5.02 17.27
CA LEU A 109 6.86 -3.98 16.76
C LEU A 109 8.05 -3.71 17.68
N ALA A 110 7.87 -3.87 19.00
CA ALA A 110 8.92 -3.71 19.99
C ALA A 110 9.87 -4.93 20.07
N ASP A 111 9.52 -6.07 19.48
CA ASP A 111 10.38 -7.27 19.46
C ASP A 111 11.64 -6.99 18.61
N PRO A 112 12.85 -7.12 19.20
CA PRO A 112 14.12 -6.88 18.51
C PRO A 112 14.42 -7.94 17.42
N ASN A 113 13.74 -9.09 17.43
CA ASN A 113 13.91 -10.13 16.42
C ASN A 113 13.12 -9.87 15.13
N VAL A 114 12.22 -8.88 15.15
CA VAL A 114 11.42 -8.48 13.98
C VAL A 114 12.17 -7.40 13.21
N ASP A 115 12.52 -7.67 11.97
CA ASP A 115 13.15 -6.72 11.03
C ASP A 115 12.14 -6.15 10.02
N VAL A 116 11.23 -7.01 9.57
CA VAL A 116 10.20 -6.75 8.56
C VAL A 116 8.83 -7.09 9.11
N VAL A 117 7.82 -6.31 8.79
CA VAL A 117 6.43 -6.65 9.13
C VAL A 117 5.58 -6.83 7.88
N CYS A 118 4.72 -7.85 7.90
CA CYS A 118 3.64 -8.05 6.94
C CYS A 118 2.31 -7.66 7.61
N ILE A 119 1.64 -6.65 7.06
CA ILE A 119 0.36 -6.16 7.55
C ILE A 119 -0.74 -6.69 6.65
N SER A 120 -1.64 -7.52 7.19
CA SER A 120 -2.78 -8.15 6.49
C SER A 120 -4.05 -8.15 7.33
N THR A 121 -4.27 -7.04 8.01
CA THR A 121 -5.45 -6.70 8.80
C THR A 121 -6.59 -6.16 7.90
N PRO A 122 -7.75 -5.76 8.44
CA PRO A 122 -8.73 -4.95 7.70
C PRO A 122 -8.19 -3.59 7.25
N ASP A 123 -8.75 -3.04 6.16
CA ASP A 123 -8.26 -1.83 5.47
C ASP A 123 -8.04 -0.64 6.41
N HIS A 124 -8.94 -0.42 7.39
CA HIS A 124 -8.90 0.73 8.29
C HIS A 124 -7.70 0.73 9.26
N HIS A 125 -7.02 -0.41 9.42
CA HIS A 125 -5.82 -0.53 10.25
C HIS A 125 -4.52 -0.32 9.50
N HIS A 126 -4.49 -0.57 8.19
CA HIS A 126 -3.25 -0.63 7.41
C HIS A 126 -2.36 0.61 7.61
N GLY A 127 -2.94 1.81 7.46
CA GLY A 127 -2.18 3.06 7.53
C GLY A 127 -1.53 3.30 8.89
N TYR A 128 -2.26 3.10 9.99
CA TYR A 128 -1.75 3.27 11.35
C TYR A 128 -0.65 2.26 11.65
N GLN A 129 -0.91 0.98 11.37
CA GLN A 129 0.06 -0.09 11.63
C GLN A 129 1.32 0.08 10.79
N ALA A 130 1.21 0.53 9.53
CA ALA A 130 2.34 0.80 8.67
C ALA A 130 3.18 2.00 9.17
N ILE A 131 2.53 3.08 9.61
CA ILE A 131 3.22 4.24 10.21
C ILE A 131 3.97 3.82 11.48
N ASP A 132 3.31 3.09 12.37
CA ASP A 132 3.93 2.64 13.62
C ASP A 132 5.11 1.69 13.34
N ALA A 133 4.99 0.79 12.36
CA ALA A 133 6.06 -0.10 11.92
C ALA A 133 7.27 0.68 11.38
N VAL A 134 7.04 1.63 10.47
CA VAL A 134 8.09 2.51 9.92
C VAL A 134 8.81 3.29 11.02
N ARG A 135 8.05 3.83 11.98
CA ARG A 135 8.60 4.56 13.14
C ARG A 135 9.34 3.67 14.11
N ALA A 136 8.91 2.42 14.27
CA ALA A 136 9.65 1.40 15.02
C ALA A 136 10.88 0.87 14.27
N GLY A 137 11.20 1.43 13.10
CA GLY A 137 12.37 1.07 12.32
C GLY A 137 12.24 -0.24 11.54
N LYS A 138 11.02 -0.73 11.29
CA LYS A 138 10.77 -1.96 10.53
C LYS A 138 10.54 -1.64 9.06
N ASP A 139 10.95 -2.54 8.17
CA ASP A 139 10.54 -2.52 6.76
C ASP A 139 9.13 -3.12 6.64
N VAL A 140 8.35 -2.68 5.66
CA VAL A 140 6.91 -2.95 5.64
C VAL A 140 6.46 -3.58 4.32
N TYR A 141 5.84 -4.74 4.40
CA TYR A 141 4.94 -5.27 3.40
C TYR A 141 3.51 -5.00 3.88
N CYS A 142 2.76 -4.16 3.20
CA CYS A 142 1.38 -3.84 3.57
C CYS A 142 0.41 -4.35 2.53
N GLU A 143 -0.62 -5.10 2.93
CA GLU A 143 -1.68 -5.47 2.01
C GLU A 143 -2.45 -4.24 1.49
N LYS A 144 -3.03 -4.44 0.30
CA LYS A 144 -3.89 -3.43 -0.32
C LYS A 144 -5.30 -3.43 0.31
N PRO A 145 -5.99 -2.28 0.29
CA PRO A 145 -5.51 -0.94 -0.04
C PRO A 145 -4.52 -0.46 1.02
N VAL A 146 -3.64 0.49 0.68
CA VAL A 146 -2.63 0.96 1.63
C VAL A 146 -3.21 1.66 2.84
N THR A 147 -4.41 2.26 2.70
CA THR A 147 -5.22 2.84 3.78
C THR A 147 -6.70 2.71 3.44
N HIS A 148 -7.57 2.92 4.41
CA HIS A 148 -9.00 3.01 4.17
C HIS A 148 -9.35 4.24 3.29
N TRP A 149 -10.43 4.17 2.55
CA TRP A 149 -10.81 5.22 1.61
C TRP A 149 -11.11 6.61 2.26
N ARG A 150 -11.42 6.65 3.56
CA ARG A 150 -11.61 7.90 4.33
C ARG A 150 -10.31 8.50 4.87
N GLN A 151 -9.18 7.82 4.72
CA GLN A 151 -7.93 8.13 5.45
C GLN A 151 -6.88 8.80 4.54
N PHE A 152 -7.26 9.81 3.74
CA PHE A 152 -6.33 10.47 2.83
C PHE A 152 -5.13 11.08 3.55
N GLU A 153 -5.35 11.82 4.64
CA GLU A 153 -4.25 12.42 5.41
C GLU A 153 -3.31 11.37 6.01
N LEU A 154 -3.85 10.20 6.35
CA LEU A 154 -3.03 9.09 6.83
C LEU A 154 -2.16 8.50 5.71
N THR A 155 -2.71 8.41 4.48
CA THR A 155 -1.96 7.98 3.29
C THR A 155 -0.78 8.92 3.02
N LYS A 156 -1.04 10.23 3.03
CA LYS A 156 -0.04 11.28 2.86
C LYS A 156 1.06 11.19 3.92
N ARG A 157 0.66 11.08 5.17
CA ARG A 157 1.59 10.92 6.30
C ARG A 157 2.45 9.66 6.18
N LEU A 158 1.87 8.53 5.80
CA LEU A 158 2.62 7.28 5.59
C LEU A 158 3.68 7.46 4.50
N ALA A 159 3.32 8.08 3.37
CA ALA A 159 4.27 8.36 2.29
C ALA A 159 5.44 9.24 2.76
N GLN A 160 5.16 10.27 3.55
CA GLN A 160 6.18 11.13 4.16
C GLN A 160 7.08 10.39 5.14
N ASP A 161 6.51 9.56 6.02
CA ASP A 161 7.26 8.79 7.03
C ASP A 161 8.16 7.73 6.37
N VAL A 162 7.67 7.01 5.34
CA VAL A 162 8.49 6.07 4.56
C VAL A 162 9.65 6.79 3.88
N LYS A 163 9.38 7.90 3.20
CA LYS A 163 10.42 8.71 2.54
C LYS A 163 11.47 9.23 3.52
N LYS A 164 11.03 9.75 4.67
CA LYS A 164 11.90 10.33 5.70
C LYS A 164 12.75 9.27 6.41
N SER A 165 12.18 8.11 6.68
CA SER A 165 12.86 7.04 7.43
C SER A 165 13.84 6.23 6.58
N GLY A 166 13.72 6.23 5.24
CA GLY A 166 14.47 5.35 4.36
C GLY A 166 14.11 3.88 4.49
N ARG A 167 12.95 3.54 5.12
CA ARG A 167 12.47 2.17 5.22
C ARG A 167 11.96 1.67 3.88
N VAL A 168 12.13 0.37 3.66
CA VAL A 168 11.63 -0.28 2.46
C VAL A 168 10.15 -0.59 2.64
N PHE A 169 9.35 -0.16 1.70
CA PHE A 169 7.90 -0.39 1.69
C PHE A 169 7.48 -1.09 0.41
N GLN A 170 6.62 -2.10 0.52
CA GLN A 170 5.96 -2.75 -0.61
C GLN A 170 4.46 -2.90 -0.35
N LEU A 171 3.63 -2.46 -1.31
CA LEU A 171 2.20 -2.73 -1.29
C LEU A 171 1.90 -4.15 -1.79
N GLY A 172 0.90 -4.81 -1.23
CA GLY A 172 0.45 -6.16 -1.60
C GLY A 172 -0.31 -6.24 -2.92
N THR A 173 0.25 -5.68 -3.98
CA THR A 173 -0.26 -5.77 -5.36
C THR A 173 0.63 -6.69 -6.18
N GLN A 174 0.61 -7.97 -5.85
CA GLN A 174 1.52 -9.00 -6.39
C GLN A 174 1.52 -9.11 -7.92
N GLY A 175 0.45 -8.69 -8.59
CA GLY A 175 0.39 -8.61 -10.06
C GLY A 175 1.52 -7.79 -10.68
N MET A 176 2.17 -6.91 -9.90
CA MET A 176 3.34 -6.15 -10.35
C MET A 176 4.60 -7.02 -10.61
N SER A 177 4.58 -8.30 -10.23
CA SER A 177 5.64 -9.26 -10.63
C SER A 177 5.53 -9.74 -12.08
N ASP A 178 4.38 -9.52 -12.74
CA ASP A 178 4.18 -9.89 -14.15
C ASP A 178 5.04 -9.01 -15.06
N SER A 179 5.89 -9.65 -15.88
CA SER A 179 6.80 -8.96 -16.79
C SER A 179 6.09 -8.19 -17.91
N ALA A 180 4.83 -8.53 -18.22
CA ALA A 180 4.02 -7.83 -19.21
C ALA A 180 3.91 -6.32 -18.91
N TRP A 181 3.73 -5.96 -17.64
CA TRP A 181 3.55 -4.55 -17.26
C TRP A 181 4.84 -3.74 -17.39
N TRP A 182 5.97 -4.35 -17.12
CA TRP A 182 7.30 -3.76 -17.30
C TRP A 182 7.64 -3.61 -18.78
N GLN A 183 7.30 -4.61 -19.60
CA GLN A 183 7.47 -4.57 -21.06
C GLN A 183 6.60 -3.47 -21.68
N ILE A 184 5.31 -3.40 -21.33
CA ILE A 184 4.39 -2.36 -21.85
C ILE A 184 4.89 -0.96 -21.46
N ARG A 185 5.32 -0.76 -20.19
CA ARG A 185 5.91 0.51 -19.75
C ARG A 185 7.10 0.91 -20.63
N LYS A 186 8.01 -0.02 -20.91
CA LYS A 186 9.16 0.24 -21.76
C LYS A 186 8.73 0.62 -23.19
N LEU A 187 7.79 -0.11 -23.78
CA LEU A 187 7.28 0.19 -25.12
C LEU A 187 6.61 1.57 -25.20
N ILE A 188 5.92 2.01 -24.16
CA ILE A 188 5.35 3.37 -24.07
C ILE A 188 6.49 4.40 -23.97
N GLN A 189 7.49 4.18 -23.13
CA GLN A 189 8.64 5.07 -22.97
C GLN A 189 9.47 5.17 -24.26
N ASP A 190 9.58 4.09 -25.02
CA ASP A 190 10.24 4.06 -26.32
C ASP A 190 9.42 4.76 -27.44
N GLY A 191 8.20 5.26 -27.11
CA GLY A 191 7.34 6.01 -28.02
C GLY A 191 6.56 5.15 -29.02
N LEU A 192 6.38 3.84 -28.75
CA LEU A 192 5.72 2.93 -29.72
C LEU A 192 4.28 3.37 -30.04
N ILE A 193 3.51 3.81 -29.02
CA ILE A 193 2.12 4.27 -29.21
C ILE A 193 2.00 5.80 -29.39
N GLY A 194 3.11 6.54 -29.47
CA GLY A 194 3.09 8.01 -29.38
C GLY A 194 2.61 8.50 -28.02
N GLN A 195 1.90 9.63 -27.97
CA GLN A 195 1.31 10.16 -26.73
C GLN A 195 0.14 9.28 -26.28
N PRO A 196 0.18 8.64 -25.11
CA PRO A 196 -0.99 7.99 -24.54
C PRO A 196 -2.10 9.01 -24.25
N VAL A 197 -3.36 8.66 -24.55
CA VAL A 197 -4.51 9.57 -24.35
C VAL A 197 -5.63 8.94 -23.55
N HIS A 198 -5.77 7.61 -23.64
CA HIS A 198 -6.85 6.89 -22.98
C HIS A 198 -6.38 5.49 -22.59
N ALA A 199 -6.80 5.05 -21.41
CA ALA A 199 -6.61 3.66 -21.01
C ALA A 199 -7.83 3.14 -20.24
N GLU A 200 -8.00 1.83 -20.23
CA GLU A 200 -9.04 1.15 -19.48
C GLU A 200 -8.50 -0.11 -18.80
N CYS A 201 -8.99 -0.37 -17.61
CA CYS A 201 -8.80 -1.61 -16.87
C CYS A 201 -10.07 -1.95 -16.09
N GLY A 202 -10.09 -3.08 -15.41
CA GLY A 202 -11.26 -3.42 -14.61
C GLY A 202 -11.14 -4.74 -13.89
N TYR A 203 -12.11 -5.00 -13.04
CA TYR A 203 -12.20 -6.22 -12.26
C TYR A 203 -13.64 -6.73 -12.25
N PHE A 204 -13.86 -7.92 -12.80
CA PHE A 204 -15.17 -8.54 -12.98
C PHE A 204 -15.15 -9.92 -12.36
N ARG A 205 -16.11 -10.22 -11.48
CA ARG A 205 -16.26 -11.55 -10.89
C ARG A 205 -17.71 -11.77 -10.43
N VAL A 206 -18.11 -13.02 -10.28
CA VAL A 206 -19.34 -13.39 -9.57
C VAL A 206 -19.01 -13.81 -8.15
N GLY A 207 -19.80 -13.34 -7.21
CA GLY A 207 -19.65 -13.63 -5.79
C GLY A 207 -18.72 -12.66 -5.06
N ASP A 208 -18.78 -12.72 -3.74
CA ASP A 208 -18.04 -11.87 -2.83
C ASP A 208 -17.05 -12.68 -2.00
N TRP A 209 -16.07 -13.23 -2.69
CA TRP A 209 -14.93 -13.91 -2.10
C TRP A 209 -14.19 -12.95 -1.18
N GLY A 210 -14.25 -13.09 0.05
CA GLY A 210 -13.60 -12.21 1.00
C GLY A 210 -14.50 -11.14 1.61
N GLU A 211 -15.78 -11.17 1.27
CA GLU A 211 -16.82 -10.37 1.90
C GLU A 211 -17.79 -11.29 2.64
N ARG A 212 -19.01 -11.54 2.12
CA ARG A 212 -19.94 -12.46 2.78
C ARG A 212 -19.52 -13.95 2.71
N GLY A 213 -18.67 -14.31 1.74
CA GLY A 213 -18.06 -15.64 1.64
C GLY A 213 -16.96 -15.91 2.67
N MET A 214 -16.51 -14.90 3.44
CA MET A 214 -15.58 -15.12 4.53
C MET A 214 -16.23 -15.97 5.64
N PRO A 215 -15.54 -17.02 6.13
CA PRO A 215 -16.06 -17.82 7.23
C PRO A 215 -16.14 -16.98 8.50
N ILE A 216 -17.14 -17.27 9.33
CA ILE A 216 -17.14 -16.86 10.73
C ILE A 216 -16.45 -17.99 11.48
N ASP A 217 -15.23 -17.75 11.95
CA ASP A 217 -14.40 -18.77 12.59
C ASP A 217 -15.07 -19.35 13.85
N ASP A 218 -15.75 -18.48 14.59
CA ASP A 218 -16.47 -18.83 15.79
C ASP A 218 -17.75 -17.98 15.93
N PRO A 219 -18.92 -18.53 15.64
CA PRO A 219 -20.19 -17.81 15.81
C PRO A 219 -20.50 -17.41 17.26
N SER A 220 -19.86 -18.04 18.24
CA SER A 220 -20.01 -17.73 19.67
C SER A 220 -19.00 -16.74 20.21
N ALA A 221 -18.08 -16.27 19.36
CA ALA A 221 -17.05 -15.28 19.75
C ALA A 221 -17.70 -14.02 20.34
N LYS A 222 -17.11 -13.54 21.42
CA LYS A 222 -17.56 -12.33 22.12
C LYS A 222 -16.35 -11.59 22.70
N PRO A 223 -16.46 -10.27 22.90
CA PRO A 223 -15.41 -9.49 23.56
C PRO A 223 -15.01 -10.07 24.92
N GLY A 224 -13.72 -10.12 25.20
CA GLY A 224 -13.15 -10.67 26.41
C GLY A 224 -11.67 -11.02 26.24
N ALA A 225 -11.21 -12.00 27.00
CA ALA A 225 -9.80 -12.41 26.98
C ALA A 225 -9.31 -12.87 25.60
N ASP A 226 -10.20 -13.47 24.80
CA ASP A 226 -9.84 -14.05 23.50
C ASP A 226 -10.16 -13.15 22.30
N LEU A 227 -10.90 -12.06 22.50
CA LEU A 227 -11.26 -11.13 21.44
C LEU A 227 -11.22 -9.69 21.96
N ASN A 228 -10.28 -8.90 21.44
CA ASN A 228 -10.19 -7.47 21.74
C ASN A 228 -10.97 -6.66 20.69
N TRP A 229 -12.28 -6.43 20.97
CA TRP A 229 -13.17 -5.67 20.08
C TRP A 229 -12.75 -4.21 19.93
N GLU A 230 -12.31 -3.58 21.00
CA GLU A 230 -11.85 -2.18 20.96
C GLU A 230 -10.62 -2.02 20.06
N ALA A 231 -9.68 -2.97 20.14
CA ALA A 231 -8.51 -2.98 19.27
C ALA A 231 -8.90 -3.27 17.80
N PHE A 232 -9.94 -4.08 17.55
CA PHE A 232 -10.47 -4.29 16.21
C PHE A 232 -11.09 -3.00 15.65
N LEU A 233 -11.86 -2.25 16.43
CA LEU A 233 -12.44 -0.99 15.99
C LEU A 233 -11.36 0.06 15.68
N GLY A 234 -10.33 0.14 16.51
CA GLY A 234 -9.30 1.18 16.36
C GLY A 234 -9.94 2.58 16.29
N ASP A 235 -9.65 3.32 15.21
CA ASP A 235 -10.19 4.66 14.95
C ASP A 235 -11.52 4.64 14.14
N ALA A 236 -12.03 3.46 13.80
CA ALA A 236 -13.35 3.35 13.19
C ALA A 236 -14.45 3.76 14.17
N PRO A 237 -15.66 4.12 13.68
CA PRO A 237 -16.78 4.47 14.54
C PRO A 237 -17.06 3.41 15.60
N LYS A 238 -17.29 3.85 16.84
CA LYS A 238 -17.63 2.95 17.94
C LYS A 238 -18.96 2.26 17.65
N ARG A 239 -18.94 0.94 17.61
CA ARG A 239 -20.12 0.09 17.32
C ARG A 239 -20.27 -0.95 18.43
N PRO A 240 -21.52 -1.34 18.77
CA PRO A 240 -21.75 -2.56 19.50
C PRO A 240 -21.07 -3.75 18.81
N PHE A 241 -20.66 -4.73 19.60
CA PHE A 241 -20.07 -5.93 19.03
C PHE A 241 -21.07 -6.69 18.13
N ASP A 242 -20.57 -7.11 16.99
CA ASP A 242 -21.24 -7.99 16.04
C ASP A 242 -20.20 -8.95 15.45
N VAL A 243 -20.45 -10.23 15.59
CA VAL A 243 -19.56 -11.30 15.11
C VAL A 243 -19.34 -11.24 13.60
N SER A 244 -20.32 -10.76 12.84
CA SER A 244 -20.19 -10.56 11.40
C SER A 244 -19.21 -9.41 11.10
N ARG A 245 -19.21 -8.34 11.88
CA ARG A 245 -18.33 -7.20 11.66
C ARG A 245 -16.84 -7.55 11.81
N ILE A 246 -16.50 -8.48 12.68
CA ILE A 246 -15.09 -8.88 12.82
C ILE A 246 -14.67 -9.92 11.77
N PHE A 247 -15.49 -10.94 11.49
CA PHE A 247 -15.10 -12.01 10.57
C PHE A 247 -15.42 -11.71 9.10
N ARG A 248 -16.45 -10.88 8.83
CA ARG A 248 -16.91 -10.47 7.50
C ARG A 248 -16.77 -8.96 7.28
N TRP A 249 -15.72 -8.38 7.82
CA TRP A 249 -15.49 -6.93 7.88
C TRP A 249 -15.59 -6.23 6.50
N ARG A 250 -15.29 -6.93 5.41
CA ARG A 250 -15.40 -6.39 4.05
C ARG A 250 -16.82 -6.03 3.61
N MET A 251 -17.85 -6.47 4.35
CA MET A 251 -19.24 -6.06 4.09
C MET A 251 -19.54 -4.65 4.59
N TYR A 252 -18.72 -4.10 5.48
CA TYR A 252 -19.03 -2.91 6.26
C TYR A 252 -18.19 -1.71 5.84
N GLU A 253 -18.87 -0.57 5.63
CA GLU A 253 -18.24 0.68 5.16
C GLU A 253 -17.23 1.28 6.15
N ASP A 254 -17.39 0.98 7.42
CA ASP A 254 -16.43 1.42 8.45
C ASP A 254 -15.04 0.80 8.26
N TYR A 255 -14.94 -0.34 7.58
CA TYR A 255 -13.71 -1.14 7.48
C TYR A 255 -13.23 -1.37 6.04
N ALA A 256 -14.07 -1.15 5.03
CA ALA A 256 -13.78 -1.44 3.62
C ALA A 256 -14.48 -0.47 2.66
N GLY A 257 -14.16 -0.52 1.38
CA GLY A 257 -14.75 0.31 0.32
C GLY A 257 -15.25 -0.47 -0.91
N GLY A 258 -15.51 -1.78 -0.76
CA GLY A 258 -16.01 -2.63 -1.86
C GLY A 258 -15.03 -2.76 -3.02
N PRO A 259 -15.51 -2.89 -4.28
CA PRO A 259 -14.65 -3.09 -5.45
C PRO A 259 -13.55 -2.03 -5.58
N CYS A 260 -13.84 -0.79 -5.19
CA CYS A 260 -12.89 0.30 -5.29
C CYS A 260 -11.60 0.04 -4.51
N THR A 261 -11.69 -0.42 -3.26
CA THR A 261 -10.50 -0.61 -2.40
C THR A 261 -10.03 -2.07 -2.36
N ASP A 262 -10.92 -3.03 -2.59
CA ASP A 262 -10.55 -4.46 -2.55
C ASP A 262 -10.03 -4.97 -3.90
N LEU A 263 -10.60 -4.51 -5.03
CA LEU A 263 -10.33 -5.06 -6.35
C LEU A 263 -9.50 -4.13 -7.25
N PHE A 264 -9.82 -2.85 -7.27
CA PHE A 264 -9.16 -1.91 -8.18
C PHE A 264 -7.66 -1.68 -7.94
N PRO A 265 -7.11 -1.82 -6.71
CA PRO A 265 -5.67 -1.77 -6.56
C PRO A 265 -4.91 -2.78 -7.42
N HIS A 266 -5.49 -3.96 -7.68
CA HIS A 266 -4.86 -5.00 -8.51
C HIS A 266 -4.72 -4.60 -10.00
N VAL A 267 -5.65 -3.80 -10.52
CA VAL A 267 -5.70 -3.41 -11.95
C VAL A 267 -5.21 -1.99 -12.19
N LEU A 268 -5.42 -1.09 -11.24
CA LEU A 268 -5.01 0.31 -11.38
C LEU A 268 -3.51 0.49 -11.08
N THR A 269 -2.93 -0.28 -10.14
CA THR A 269 -1.49 -0.19 -9.83
C THR A 269 -0.62 -0.47 -11.07
N PRO A 270 -0.78 -1.59 -11.78
CA PRO A 270 -0.02 -1.80 -13.01
C PRO A 270 -0.32 -0.75 -14.09
N LEU A 271 -1.56 -0.28 -14.21
CA LEU A 271 -1.90 0.70 -15.23
C LEU A 271 -1.25 2.07 -14.96
N VAL A 272 -1.31 2.58 -13.74
CA VAL A 272 -0.60 3.82 -13.33
C VAL A 272 0.90 3.68 -13.54
N PHE A 273 1.46 2.52 -13.21
CA PHE A 273 2.87 2.22 -13.44
C PHE A 273 3.22 2.22 -14.94
N MET A 274 2.45 1.55 -15.79
CA MET A 274 2.67 1.50 -17.24
C MET A 274 2.62 2.88 -17.87
N LEU A 275 1.63 3.69 -17.52
CA LEU A 275 1.45 5.05 -18.03
C LEU A 275 2.49 6.06 -17.49
N GLY A 276 3.12 5.76 -16.37
CA GLY A 276 4.04 6.68 -15.70
C GLY A 276 3.40 7.96 -15.18
N VAL A 277 2.09 7.92 -14.91
CA VAL A 277 1.34 9.05 -14.33
C VAL A 277 1.46 9.04 -12.81
N ALA A 278 1.25 10.21 -12.18
CA ALA A 278 1.32 10.40 -10.74
C ALA A 278 -0.07 10.72 -10.15
N MET A 279 -0.26 11.92 -9.60
CA MET A 279 -1.54 12.31 -9.01
C MET A 279 -2.60 12.57 -10.07
N PRO A 280 -3.84 12.10 -9.86
CA PRO A 280 -4.96 12.46 -10.72
C PRO A 280 -5.31 13.94 -10.56
N SER A 281 -5.91 14.54 -11.60
CA SER A 281 -6.47 15.90 -11.51
C SER A 281 -7.95 15.89 -11.12
N MET A 282 -8.70 14.89 -11.61
CA MET A 282 -10.12 14.73 -11.33
C MET A 282 -10.52 13.26 -11.38
N VAL A 283 -11.50 12.89 -10.53
CA VAL A 283 -12.14 11.57 -10.56
C VAL A 283 -13.65 11.73 -10.48
N VAL A 284 -14.36 11.05 -11.37
CA VAL A 284 -15.82 10.88 -11.32
C VAL A 284 -16.11 9.40 -11.12
N ALA A 285 -17.03 9.09 -10.22
CA ALA A 285 -17.39 7.70 -9.92
C ALA A 285 -18.89 7.49 -9.84
N THR A 286 -19.33 6.29 -10.21
CA THR A 286 -20.71 5.83 -10.13
C THR A 286 -20.74 4.36 -9.73
N GLY A 287 -21.85 3.93 -9.14
CA GLY A 287 -22.01 2.53 -8.71
C GLY A 287 -23.18 2.36 -7.75
N GLY A 288 -23.22 1.23 -7.07
CA GLY A 288 -24.27 0.94 -6.10
C GLY A 288 -24.25 -0.51 -5.64
N LYS A 289 -25.26 -0.86 -4.83
CA LYS A 289 -25.60 -2.22 -4.45
C LYS A 289 -26.68 -2.73 -5.41
N PHE A 290 -26.29 -3.50 -6.41
CA PHE A 290 -27.21 -3.92 -7.48
C PHE A 290 -27.56 -5.42 -7.40
N ARG A 291 -26.75 -6.20 -6.65
CA ARG A 291 -26.98 -7.64 -6.48
C ARG A 291 -26.98 -8.05 -5.01
N TYR A 292 -26.10 -7.49 -4.18
CA TYR A 292 -25.91 -7.92 -2.78
C TYR A 292 -26.37 -6.84 -1.82
N GLU A 293 -27.63 -6.89 -1.40
CA GLU A 293 -28.28 -5.82 -0.63
C GLU A 293 -27.82 -5.77 0.84
N GLU A 294 -27.39 -6.91 1.38
CA GLU A 294 -27.03 -7.06 2.80
C GLU A 294 -25.72 -6.39 3.22
N ARG A 295 -24.92 -5.91 2.24
CA ARG A 295 -23.66 -5.21 2.51
C ARG A 295 -23.88 -3.68 2.57
N GLU A 296 -22.98 -2.97 3.25
CA GLU A 296 -23.03 -1.50 3.34
C GLU A 296 -22.34 -0.84 2.13
N ILE A 297 -21.40 -1.54 1.49
CA ILE A 297 -20.56 -1.06 0.39
C ILE A 297 -21.14 -1.45 -0.99
N PRO A 298 -20.78 -0.74 -2.07
CA PRO A 298 -21.16 -1.09 -3.44
C PRO A 298 -20.67 -2.50 -3.84
N ASP A 299 -21.40 -3.16 -4.71
CA ASP A 299 -20.95 -4.36 -5.44
C ASP A 299 -20.58 -4.06 -6.89
N THR A 300 -21.03 -2.94 -7.41
CA THR A 300 -20.69 -2.41 -8.72
C THR A 300 -20.14 -1.00 -8.55
N PHE A 301 -18.98 -0.74 -9.12
CA PHE A 301 -18.29 0.54 -9.02
C PHE A 301 -17.50 0.84 -10.28
N ASN A 302 -17.60 2.08 -10.78
CA ASN A 302 -16.89 2.53 -11.98
C ASN A 302 -16.29 3.91 -11.71
N MET A 303 -15.11 4.17 -12.28
CA MET A 303 -14.42 5.44 -12.16
C MET A 303 -13.90 5.91 -13.51
N LEU A 304 -13.97 7.23 -13.75
CA LEU A 304 -13.21 7.93 -14.79
C LEU A 304 -12.21 8.86 -14.09
N ILE A 305 -10.94 8.73 -14.48
CA ILE A 305 -9.83 9.43 -13.84
C ILE A 305 -9.12 10.26 -14.90
N ASP A 306 -9.03 11.57 -14.70
CA ASP A 306 -8.23 12.47 -15.53
C ASP A 306 -6.89 12.72 -14.87
N TYR A 307 -5.83 12.70 -15.69
CA TYR A 307 -4.46 13.02 -15.27
C TYR A 307 -3.95 14.29 -15.96
N PRO A 308 -3.09 15.10 -15.29
CA PRO A 308 -2.53 16.32 -15.87
C PRO A 308 -1.77 16.10 -17.19
N GLN A 309 -1.30 14.87 -17.44
CA GLN A 309 -0.60 14.45 -18.66
C GLN A 309 -1.54 14.30 -19.88
N LYS A 310 -2.79 14.75 -19.78
CA LYS A 310 -3.83 14.63 -20.82
C LYS A 310 -4.19 13.17 -21.13
N ILE A 311 -4.26 12.35 -20.09
CA ILE A 311 -4.65 10.96 -20.16
C ILE A 311 -5.90 10.76 -19.32
N THR A 312 -6.91 10.09 -19.89
CA THR A 312 -8.11 9.65 -19.16
C THR A 312 -8.06 8.13 -18.97
N VAL A 313 -8.36 7.68 -17.75
CA VAL A 313 -8.41 6.25 -17.41
C VAL A 313 -9.81 5.85 -16.97
N ALA A 314 -10.37 4.81 -17.60
CA ALA A 314 -11.60 4.16 -17.15
C ALA A 314 -11.28 2.92 -16.31
N VAL A 315 -11.81 2.86 -15.08
CA VAL A 315 -11.73 1.70 -14.21
C VAL A 315 -13.14 1.17 -13.99
N LEU A 316 -13.39 -0.05 -14.46
CA LEU A 316 -14.72 -0.65 -14.46
C LEU A 316 -14.75 -1.91 -13.60
N GLY A 317 -15.83 -2.12 -12.83
CA GLY A 317 -15.90 -3.31 -12.01
C GLY A 317 -17.28 -3.63 -11.47
N THR A 318 -17.56 -4.93 -11.44
CA THR A 318 -18.74 -5.47 -10.77
C THR A 318 -18.45 -6.84 -10.16
N GLN A 319 -19.11 -7.15 -9.06
CA GLN A 319 -19.15 -8.48 -8.46
C GLN A 319 -20.42 -9.25 -8.85
N ALA A 320 -21.22 -8.69 -9.77
CA ALA A 320 -22.47 -9.30 -10.26
C ALA A 320 -22.28 -10.16 -11.50
N ASN A 321 -21.17 -9.98 -12.24
CA ASN A 321 -20.86 -10.70 -13.46
C ASN A 321 -19.35 -10.79 -13.66
N ASP A 322 -18.84 -11.88 -14.23
CA ASP A 322 -17.41 -12.19 -14.37
C ASP A 322 -16.85 -12.04 -15.79
N TYR A 323 -17.63 -11.50 -16.72
CA TYR A 323 -17.18 -11.34 -18.11
C TYR A 323 -16.24 -10.12 -18.27
N PRO A 324 -14.92 -10.32 -18.49
CA PRO A 324 -13.95 -9.23 -18.53
C PRO A 324 -13.82 -8.55 -19.90
N ALA A 325 -14.47 -9.04 -20.95
CA ALA A 325 -14.39 -8.63 -22.36
C ALA A 325 -13.01 -8.85 -23.03
N THR A 326 -11.92 -8.42 -22.40
CA THR A 326 -10.55 -8.53 -22.95
C THR A 326 -9.75 -9.72 -22.39
N GLY A 327 -10.39 -10.60 -21.62
CA GLY A 327 -9.71 -11.69 -20.91
C GLY A 327 -9.12 -11.23 -19.56
N ALA A 328 -8.57 -12.19 -18.82
CA ALA A 328 -7.95 -11.98 -17.52
C ALA A 328 -6.50 -12.48 -17.53
N ARG A 329 -5.62 -11.87 -16.72
CA ARG A 329 -4.23 -12.27 -16.57
C ARG A 329 -3.78 -12.09 -15.12
N GLY A 330 -3.39 -13.18 -14.46
CA GLY A 330 -3.02 -13.14 -13.05
C GLY A 330 -4.13 -12.50 -12.18
N SER A 331 -3.77 -11.57 -11.33
CA SER A 331 -4.72 -10.79 -10.52
C SER A 331 -5.43 -9.66 -11.30
N ALA A 332 -5.05 -9.40 -12.56
CA ALA A 332 -5.75 -8.48 -13.44
C ALA A 332 -6.95 -9.18 -14.09
N GLN A 333 -8.14 -8.99 -13.56
CA GLN A 333 -9.36 -9.65 -14.04
C GLN A 333 -9.92 -9.06 -15.34
N ARG A 334 -9.35 -7.99 -15.82
CA ARG A 334 -9.51 -7.44 -17.16
C ARG A 334 -8.17 -6.95 -17.67
N ILE A 335 -7.71 -7.50 -18.79
CA ILE A 335 -6.49 -7.07 -19.44
C ILE A 335 -6.63 -5.60 -19.86
N PRO A 336 -5.66 -4.73 -19.54
CA PRO A 336 -5.73 -3.31 -19.86
C PRO A 336 -5.62 -3.07 -21.36
N ILE A 337 -6.28 -2.00 -21.84
CA ILE A 337 -6.12 -1.45 -23.18
C ILE A 337 -5.57 -0.04 -23.04
N ILE A 338 -4.45 0.27 -23.67
CA ILE A 338 -3.79 1.57 -23.62
C ILE A 338 -3.71 2.15 -25.02
N ARG A 339 -4.39 3.26 -25.27
CA ARG A 339 -4.49 3.93 -26.58
C ARG A 339 -3.63 5.17 -26.62
N GLY A 340 -2.83 5.30 -27.67
CA GLY A 340 -2.06 6.49 -27.99
C GLY A 340 -2.28 6.93 -29.44
N TRP A 341 -1.62 7.99 -29.83
CA TRP A 341 -1.80 8.56 -31.18
C TRP A 341 -1.39 7.61 -32.32
N GLU A 342 -0.36 6.78 -32.07
CA GLU A 342 0.21 5.89 -33.08
C GLU A 342 -0.40 4.48 -33.03
N GLY A 343 -1.11 4.13 -31.97
CA GLY A 343 -1.70 2.80 -31.80
C GLY A 343 -2.05 2.44 -30.39
N THR A 344 -2.38 1.17 -30.20
CA THR A 344 -2.88 0.59 -28.95
C THR A 344 -1.96 -0.52 -28.48
N LEU A 345 -1.71 -0.58 -27.17
CA LEU A 345 -1.07 -1.71 -26.48
C LEU A 345 -2.10 -2.46 -25.63
N THR A 346 -2.06 -3.78 -25.72
CA THR A 346 -2.83 -4.71 -24.88
C THR A 346 -2.06 -6.03 -24.75
N VAL A 347 -2.66 -7.03 -24.10
CA VAL A 347 -2.10 -8.39 -23.99
C VAL A 347 -3.08 -9.39 -24.60
N GLU A 348 -2.58 -10.30 -25.43
CA GLU A 348 -3.31 -11.43 -25.99
C GLU A 348 -2.52 -12.72 -25.69
N GLY A 349 -3.13 -13.59 -24.89
CA GLY A 349 -2.43 -14.80 -24.44
C GLY A 349 -1.14 -14.49 -23.66
N ASN A 350 0.00 -14.90 -24.19
CA ASN A 350 1.32 -14.63 -23.59
C ASN A 350 2.16 -13.63 -24.41
N GLU A 351 1.51 -12.70 -25.06
CA GLU A 351 2.17 -11.67 -25.87
C GLU A 351 1.59 -10.28 -25.57
N THR A 352 2.46 -9.28 -25.47
CA THR A 352 2.09 -7.88 -25.60
C THR A 352 1.85 -7.58 -27.08
N VAL A 353 0.72 -6.99 -27.43
CA VAL A 353 0.32 -6.70 -28.80
C VAL A 353 0.23 -5.21 -29.02
N PHE A 354 0.93 -4.73 -30.05
CA PHE A 354 0.77 -3.38 -30.59
C PHE A 354 -0.11 -3.43 -31.86
N ILE A 355 -1.21 -2.69 -31.82
CA ILE A 355 -2.16 -2.52 -32.91
C ILE A 355 -2.03 -1.06 -33.38
N PRO A 356 -1.55 -0.81 -34.63
CA PRO A 356 -1.41 0.56 -35.13
C PRO A 356 -2.77 1.25 -35.26
N ALA A 357 -2.80 2.56 -35.02
CA ALA A 357 -3.96 3.40 -35.24
C ALA A 357 -4.16 3.61 -36.76
N GLU A 358 -5.38 3.96 -37.17
CA GLU A 358 -5.65 4.38 -38.56
C GLU A 358 -4.77 5.60 -38.93
N GLY A 359 -4.12 5.52 -40.08
CA GLY A 359 -3.18 6.56 -40.54
C GLY A 359 -1.77 6.51 -39.96
N SER A 360 -1.49 5.61 -38.99
CA SER A 360 -0.13 5.38 -38.52
C SER A 360 0.72 4.66 -39.57
N ASN A 361 1.98 5.06 -39.72
CA ASN A 361 2.95 4.38 -40.58
C ASN A 361 3.59 3.15 -39.88
N LYS A 362 3.25 2.85 -38.66
CA LYS A 362 3.77 1.71 -37.89
C LYS A 362 3.08 0.42 -38.26
N LYS A 363 3.78 -0.70 -38.17
CA LYS A 363 3.22 -2.04 -38.37
C LYS A 363 2.82 -2.67 -37.05
N ALA A 364 1.81 -3.53 -37.07
CA ALA A 364 1.45 -4.38 -35.92
C ALA A 364 2.66 -5.19 -35.46
N GLN A 365 2.81 -5.34 -34.16
CA GLN A 365 3.93 -6.04 -33.52
C GLN A 365 3.42 -6.88 -32.36
N ARG A 366 4.14 -7.97 -32.09
CA ARG A 366 3.89 -8.86 -30.97
C ARG A 366 5.19 -9.11 -30.23
N PHE A 367 5.14 -9.09 -28.91
CA PHE A 367 6.30 -9.23 -28.04
C PHE A 367 6.00 -10.32 -27.03
N ALA A 368 6.79 -11.38 -27.01
CA ALA A 368 6.65 -12.47 -26.05
C ALA A 368 6.83 -11.93 -24.61
N ILE A 369 5.98 -12.41 -23.71
CA ILE A 369 6.05 -12.09 -22.28
C ILE A 369 6.84 -13.19 -21.60
N GLU A 370 7.87 -12.81 -20.82
CA GLU A 370 8.79 -13.78 -20.19
C GLU A 370 8.14 -14.53 -19.05
N ASN A 371 7.49 -13.80 -18.12
CA ASN A 371 6.96 -14.37 -16.88
C ASN A 371 5.60 -13.76 -16.56
N GLY A 372 4.70 -14.57 -16.03
CA GLY A 372 3.44 -14.12 -15.44
C GLY A 372 3.59 -13.67 -13.99
N GLU A 373 2.45 -13.51 -13.32
CA GLU A 373 2.40 -13.19 -11.89
C GLU A 373 3.05 -14.30 -11.05
N ASP A 374 4.00 -13.89 -10.19
CA ASP A 374 4.72 -14.78 -9.26
C ASP A 374 4.67 -14.18 -7.84
N PHE A 375 3.83 -14.75 -6.99
CA PHE A 375 3.67 -14.28 -5.62
C PHE A 375 4.88 -14.56 -4.73
N VAL A 376 5.54 -15.69 -4.91
CA VAL A 376 6.75 -16.05 -4.15
C VAL A 376 7.92 -15.17 -4.59
N GLY A 377 8.12 -15.02 -5.89
CA GLY A 377 9.11 -14.10 -6.44
C GLY A 377 8.86 -12.63 -6.04
N TYR A 378 7.60 -12.22 -5.88
CA TYR A 378 7.26 -10.90 -5.38
C TYR A 378 7.75 -10.67 -3.94
N TRP A 379 7.61 -11.67 -3.06
CA TRP A 379 8.19 -11.67 -1.71
C TRP A 379 9.72 -11.68 -1.74
N GLN A 380 10.32 -12.52 -2.58
CA GLN A 380 11.77 -12.60 -2.71
C GLN A 380 12.38 -11.24 -3.10
N LYS A 381 11.80 -10.57 -4.12
CA LYS A 381 12.22 -9.22 -4.55
C LYS A 381 12.10 -8.19 -3.44
N PHE A 382 11.06 -8.25 -2.63
CA PHE A 382 10.92 -7.37 -1.47
C PHE A 382 12.02 -7.60 -0.44
N LEU A 383 12.32 -8.85 -0.09
CA LEU A 383 13.40 -9.18 0.86
C LEU A 383 14.79 -8.78 0.31
N GLU A 384 15.02 -8.90 -1.00
CA GLU A 384 16.22 -8.39 -1.67
C GLU A 384 16.33 -6.87 -1.54
N CYS A 385 15.22 -6.13 -1.69
CA CYS A 385 15.16 -4.70 -1.46
C CYS A 385 15.45 -4.34 0.01
N CYS A 386 14.92 -5.09 0.98
CA CYS A 386 15.21 -4.91 2.40
C CYS A 386 16.71 -5.09 2.71
N ARG A 387 17.36 -6.11 2.14
CA ARG A 387 18.81 -6.35 2.29
C ARG A 387 19.65 -5.24 1.66
N SER A 388 19.33 -4.85 0.43
CA SER A 388 20.07 -3.86 -0.34
C SER A 388 19.69 -2.41 -0.01
N ARG A 389 18.71 -2.19 0.86
CA ARG A 389 18.14 -0.88 1.23
C ARG A 389 17.58 -0.10 0.03
N LYS A 390 17.15 -0.80 -1.02
CA LYS A 390 16.52 -0.18 -2.19
C LYS A 390 15.04 0.10 -1.91
N GLN A 391 14.65 1.36 -1.94
CA GLN A 391 13.26 1.77 -1.74
C GLN A 391 12.37 1.54 -2.98
N GLN A 392 12.97 1.33 -4.16
CA GLN A 392 12.24 1.01 -5.40
C GLN A 392 11.89 -0.47 -5.41
N THR A 393 10.86 -0.83 -4.67
CA THR A 393 10.23 -2.15 -4.74
C THR A 393 9.35 -2.28 -5.98
N LEU A 394 8.83 -3.46 -6.28
CA LEU A 394 7.90 -3.66 -7.41
C LEU A 394 6.61 -2.85 -7.27
N SER A 395 6.20 -2.54 -6.05
CA SER A 395 5.08 -1.64 -5.75
C SER A 395 5.45 -0.75 -4.55
N SER A 396 6.22 0.31 -4.83
CA SER A 396 6.76 1.22 -3.81
C SER A 396 5.66 2.08 -3.18
N MET A 397 6.00 2.76 -2.07
CA MET A 397 5.07 3.69 -1.41
C MET A 397 4.64 4.85 -2.33
N ASP A 398 5.51 5.34 -3.20
CA ASP A 398 5.16 6.42 -4.15
C ASP A 398 4.07 5.96 -5.12
N LEU A 399 4.23 4.76 -5.71
CA LEU A 399 3.20 4.17 -6.58
C LEU A 399 1.91 3.91 -5.80
N ALA A 400 2.01 3.37 -4.59
CA ALA A 400 0.87 3.13 -3.70
C ALA A 400 0.12 4.43 -3.37
N TYR A 401 0.84 5.52 -3.13
CA TYR A 401 0.26 6.83 -2.82
C TYR A 401 -0.54 7.39 -4.02
N HIS A 402 0.02 7.32 -5.23
CA HIS A 402 -0.66 7.78 -6.45
C HIS A 402 -1.96 7.00 -6.70
N VAL A 403 -1.89 5.68 -6.61
CA VAL A 403 -3.06 4.81 -6.82
C VAL A 403 -4.11 5.01 -5.74
N GLN A 404 -3.69 5.02 -4.47
CA GLN A 404 -4.62 5.19 -3.34
C GLN A 404 -5.34 6.53 -3.39
N THR A 405 -4.65 7.61 -3.79
CA THR A 405 -5.28 8.93 -3.97
C THR A 405 -6.42 8.87 -4.98
N ALA A 406 -6.22 8.23 -6.13
CA ALA A 406 -7.28 8.06 -7.13
C ALA A 406 -8.48 7.27 -6.58
N LEU A 407 -8.23 6.18 -5.84
CA LEU A 407 -9.28 5.37 -5.22
C LEU A 407 -10.06 6.15 -4.15
N GLN A 408 -9.35 6.92 -3.33
CA GLN A 408 -9.97 7.76 -2.30
C GLN A 408 -10.81 8.87 -2.92
N MET A 409 -10.31 9.53 -3.98
CA MET A 409 -11.10 10.52 -4.74
C MET A 409 -12.37 9.89 -5.32
N GLY A 410 -12.27 8.66 -5.88
CA GLY A 410 -13.41 7.93 -6.39
C GLY A 410 -14.48 7.66 -5.34
N MET A 411 -14.09 7.11 -4.19
CA MET A 411 -15.02 6.81 -3.10
C MET A 411 -15.62 8.07 -2.47
N LEU A 412 -14.79 9.10 -2.20
CA LEU A 412 -15.26 10.36 -1.62
C LEU A 412 -16.22 11.07 -2.58
N GLY A 413 -15.87 11.15 -3.87
CA GLY A 413 -16.73 11.75 -4.89
C GLY A 413 -18.05 10.99 -5.05
N PHE A 414 -18.01 9.66 -5.09
CA PHE A 414 -19.21 8.81 -5.14
C PHE A 414 -20.15 9.06 -3.96
N ARG A 415 -19.61 9.09 -2.73
CA ARG A 415 -20.40 9.34 -1.51
C ARG A 415 -20.99 10.77 -1.46
N ALA A 416 -20.27 11.73 -2.01
CA ALA A 416 -20.73 13.12 -2.08
C ALA A 416 -21.64 13.40 -3.28
N GLY A 417 -21.76 12.48 -4.24
CA GLY A 417 -22.46 12.72 -5.51
C GLY A 417 -21.80 13.81 -6.37
N LYS A 418 -20.47 13.95 -6.31
CA LYS A 418 -19.70 15.01 -6.98
C LYS A 418 -18.45 14.46 -7.65
N ALA A 419 -17.89 15.23 -8.59
CA ALA A 419 -16.53 15.02 -9.04
C ALA A 419 -15.55 15.44 -7.93
N ALA A 420 -14.56 14.56 -7.66
CA ALA A 420 -13.45 14.90 -6.77
C ALA A 420 -12.30 15.48 -7.58
N ARG A 421 -11.67 16.56 -7.11
CA ARG A 421 -10.50 17.20 -7.71
C ARG A 421 -9.33 17.12 -6.76
N PHE A 422 -8.11 17.07 -7.30
CA PHE A 422 -6.88 17.10 -6.51
C PHE A 422 -6.22 18.47 -6.65
N ASP A 423 -6.05 19.17 -5.54
CA ASP A 423 -5.22 20.38 -5.46
C ASP A 423 -3.77 19.98 -5.22
N ALA A 424 -2.97 20.01 -6.28
CA ALA A 424 -1.58 19.60 -6.20
C ALA A 424 -0.70 20.56 -5.36
N ALA A 425 -1.11 21.84 -5.22
CA ALA A 425 -0.33 22.82 -4.45
C ALA A 425 -0.52 22.62 -2.93
N LYS A 426 -1.70 22.16 -2.51
CA LYS A 426 -2.02 21.90 -1.12
C LYS A 426 -1.94 20.42 -0.76
N GLU A 427 -1.82 19.54 -1.76
CA GLU A 427 -1.99 18.09 -1.60
C GLU A 427 -3.29 17.74 -0.86
N GLU A 428 -4.43 18.22 -1.39
CA GLU A 428 -5.76 18.03 -0.82
C GLU A 428 -6.75 17.51 -1.86
N ILE A 429 -7.74 16.71 -1.40
CA ILE A 429 -8.90 16.29 -2.20
C ILE A 429 -10.04 17.29 -1.97
N ILE A 430 -10.57 17.87 -3.05
CA ILE A 430 -11.67 18.82 -3.06
C ILE A 430 -12.90 18.16 -3.69
N LEU A 431 -14.10 18.31 -3.04
CA LEU A 431 -15.40 17.77 -3.48
C LEU A 431 -16.35 18.87 -3.95
#